data_f272e28d223600cc037495b18467cefb
#
_entry.id   f272e28d223600cc037495b18467cefb
#
_cell.length_a   1.000
_cell.length_b   1.000
_cell.length_c   1.000
_cell.angle_alpha   90.00
_cell.angle_beta   90.00
_cell.angle_gamma   90.00
#
_symmetry.space_group_name_H-M   'P 1'
#
loop_
_entity.id
_entity.type
_entity.pdbx_description
1 polymer ?
#
loop_
_entity_poly.entity_id
_entity_poly.type
_entity_poly.pdbx_seq_one_letter_code
_entity_poly.pdbx_strand_id
1 'polypeptide(L)'
;MSKRLFLLDGMALLYRAHFAFIKNPIRTSDGLNTSALYGFTNTLLDIMKSWQPTHLAVVLDTSAPTPRHEIFPEYKAQREEMPEDLSLAIPQIHRLCAAMNIPLLTRDGYEADDIIGILAKRSEGQDFETYMVTPDKDFGQLVSDTVMIYKPGRQGSDTEILGVKEVCARWGIERPEQVVDILALMGDAVDNIPGIPGFGEKTATSLIQQYGSLENLIANAAKLKGKQKEKVEKNVEKARLSYHLATIMHDAPLEVELESLAVKGHDDELLKGLFTEFEFNALGRRMFGDEFKAGRGRQLAKDQEAATPQPAGDLFSMGETTPEPSRALRSLAETPHVYRLVRTAEERAAMIAELVRLTSFCFDLETTSLDPRDTQIVGIAFSWKAGEGYFALFPRDKAEAKAVLEEFRGVFTNSAPAPHLTSPQGGEGRSFGVRC
;
A
#
# COMPACT_ATOMS: atom_id res chain seq x y z
N MET A 1 26.49 -22.36 -6.49
CA MET A 1 25.52 -21.42 -7.09
C MET A 1 25.33 -20.32 -6.09
N SER A 2 25.46 -19.05 -6.49
CA SER A 2 25.17 -17.92 -5.62
C SER A 2 23.73 -18.00 -5.10
N LYS A 3 23.52 -17.60 -3.85
CA LYS A 3 22.19 -17.50 -3.24
C LYS A 3 21.45 -16.32 -3.89
N ARG A 4 20.16 -16.47 -4.15
CA ARG A 4 19.31 -15.40 -4.70
C ARG A 4 18.37 -14.89 -3.64
N LEU A 5 18.54 -13.63 -3.22
CA LEU A 5 17.70 -12.94 -2.24
C LEU A 5 16.76 -11.97 -2.96
N PHE A 6 15.47 -12.13 -2.73
CA PHE A 6 14.43 -11.21 -3.23
C PHE A 6 13.80 -10.46 -2.05
N LEU A 7 13.91 -9.13 -2.04
CA LEU A 7 13.32 -8.24 -1.05
C LEU A 7 12.19 -7.45 -1.71
N LEU A 8 10.96 -7.77 -1.35
CA LEU A 8 9.77 -7.20 -1.98
C LEU A 8 9.28 -6.00 -1.18
N ASP A 9 9.26 -4.83 -1.82
CA ASP A 9 8.54 -3.66 -1.36
C ASP A 9 7.03 -3.91 -1.48
N GLY A 10 6.42 -4.35 -0.37
CA GLY A 10 5.05 -4.81 -0.37
C GLY A 10 4.05 -3.70 -0.66
N MET A 11 4.28 -2.50 -0.11
CA MET A 11 3.38 -1.37 -0.36
C MET A 11 3.42 -0.90 -1.81
N ALA A 12 4.61 -0.72 -2.38
CA ALA A 12 4.73 -0.31 -3.77
C ALA A 12 4.10 -1.33 -4.74
N LEU A 13 4.23 -2.64 -4.45
CA LEU A 13 3.59 -3.69 -5.23
C LEU A 13 2.07 -3.69 -5.09
N LEU A 14 1.53 -3.44 -3.88
CA LEU A 14 0.09 -3.34 -3.63
C LEU A 14 -0.51 -2.13 -4.34
N TYR A 15 0.10 -0.95 -4.20
CA TYR A 15 -0.33 0.25 -4.92
C TYR A 15 -0.28 0.06 -6.43
N ARG A 16 0.81 -0.51 -6.94
CA ARG A 16 0.94 -0.82 -8.37
C ARG A 16 -0.20 -1.71 -8.87
N ALA A 17 -0.52 -2.78 -8.13
CA ALA A 17 -1.61 -3.68 -8.46
C ALA A 17 -2.98 -3.00 -8.36
N HIS A 18 -3.23 -2.23 -7.31
CA HIS A 18 -4.45 -1.44 -7.14
C HIS A 18 -4.72 -0.54 -8.34
N PHE A 19 -3.75 0.27 -8.73
CA PHE A 19 -3.90 1.17 -9.87
C PHE A 19 -3.99 0.46 -11.23
N ALA A 20 -3.36 -0.71 -11.38
CA ALA A 20 -3.48 -1.50 -12.61
C ALA A 20 -4.91 -1.99 -12.84
N PHE A 21 -5.65 -2.28 -11.78
CA PHE A 21 -7.03 -2.78 -11.84
C PHE A 21 -8.09 -1.72 -11.51
N ILE A 22 -7.73 -0.45 -11.33
CA ILE A 22 -8.66 0.60 -10.87
C ILE A 22 -9.89 0.75 -11.78
N LYS A 23 -9.73 0.53 -13.10
CA LYS A 23 -10.84 0.62 -14.08
C LYS A 23 -11.68 -0.64 -14.12
N ASN A 24 -11.09 -1.80 -13.85
CA ASN A 24 -11.75 -3.10 -13.90
C ASN A 24 -11.35 -3.92 -12.65
N PRO A 25 -11.89 -3.59 -11.47
CA PRO A 25 -11.48 -4.22 -10.23
C PRO A 25 -11.89 -5.70 -10.19
N ILE A 26 -11.00 -6.53 -9.67
CA ILE A 26 -11.26 -7.93 -9.37
C ILE A 26 -12.01 -7.97 -8.04
N ARG A 27 -13.23 -8.49 -8.04
CA ARG A 27 -14.06 -8.61 -6.84
C ARG A 27 -14.49 -10.05 -6.63
N THR A 28 -14.61 -10.41 -5.36
CA THR A 28 -15.26 -11.66 -4.95
C THR A 28 -16.79 -11.55 -5.14
N SER A 29 -17.48 -12.68 -5.05
CA SER A 29 -18.94 -12.74 -5.18
C SER A 29 -19.69 -11.95 -4.11
N ASP A 30 -19.08 -11.71 -2.93
CA ASP A 30 -19.58 -10.88 -1.84
C ASP A 30 -19.15 -9.42 -1.92
N GLY A 31 -18.40 -9.04 -2.99
CA GLY A 31 -18.05 -7.66 -3.29
C GLY A 31 -16.69 -7.18 -2.81
N LEU A 32 -15.92 -8.02 -2.09
CA LEU A 32 -14.57 -7.65 -1.65
C LEU A 32 -13.66 -7.37 -2.86
N ASN A 33 -13.01 -6.21 -2.88
CA ASN A 33 -12.02 -5.89 -3.90
C ASN A 33 -10.70 -6.60 -3.60
N THR A 34 -10.35 -7.57 -4.42
CA THR A 34 -9.13 -8.36 -4.29
C THR A 34 -8.05 -8.01 -5.32
N SER A 35 -8.21 -6.90 -6.04
CA SER A 35 -7.30 -6.50 -7.13
C SER A 35 -5.85 -6.37 -6.69
N ALA A 36 -5.60 -5.67 -5.57
CA ALA A 36 -4.26 -5.49 -5.03
C ALA A 36 -3.64 -6.82 -4.59
N LEU A 37 -4.43 -7.66 -3.89
CA LEU A 37 -4.03 -9.00 -3.47
C LEU A 37 -3.70 -9.90 -4.66
N TYR A 38 -4.54 -9.87 -5.69
CA TYR A 38 -4.35 -10.66 -6.91
C TYR A 38 -3.04 -10.27 -7.61
N GLY A 39 -2.84 -8.99 -7.85
CA GLY A 39 -1.63 -8.52 -8.56
C GLY A 39 -0.36 -8.75 -7.75
N PHE A 40 -0.40 -8.56 -6.42
CA PHE A 40 0.70 -8.89 -5.52
C PHE A 40 1.02 -10.38 -5.57
N THR A 41 0.00 -11.23 -5.38
CA THR A 41 0.17 -12.70 -5.42
C THR A 41 0.70 -13.17 -6.75
N ASN A 42 0.20 -12.62 -7.86
CA ASN A 42 0.69 -12.97 -9.20
C ASN A 42 2.17 -12.63 -9.35
N THR A 43 2.59 -11.41 -8.94
CA THR A 43 4.01 -11.00 -8.99
C THR A 43 4.88 -11.93 -8.16
N LEU A 44 4.43 -12.29 -6.96
CA LEU A 44 5.15 -13.21 -6.07
C LEU A 44 5.32 -14.60 -6.71
N LEU A 45 4.23 -15.17 -7.26
CA LEU A 45 4.27 -16.47 -7.93
C LEU A 45 5.13 -16.47 -9.21
N ASP A 46 5.18 -15.33 -9.92
CA ASP A 46 6.06 -15.15 -11.08
C ASP A 46 7.53 -15.17 -10.67
N ILE A 47 7.89 -14.47 -9.61
CA ILE A 47 9.24 -14.48 -9.04
C ILE A 47 9.62 -15.90 -8.60
N MET A 48 8.76 -16.55 -7.80
CA MET A 48 9.01 -17.92 -7.30
C MET A 48 9.23 -18.92 -8.45
N LYS A 49 8.42 -18.85 -9.50
CA LYS A 49 8.51 -19.75 -10.64
C LYS A 49 9.71 -19.47 -11.55
N SER A 50 9.90 -18.20 -11.92
CA SER A 50 10.86 -17.83 -12.98
C SER A 50 12.29 -17.66 -12.45
N TRP A 51 12.42 -17.20 -11.20
CA TRP A 51 13.71 -16.88 -10.60
C TRP A 51 14.17 -17.88 -9.55
N GLN A 52 13.25 -18.68 -9.01
CA GLN A 52 13.53 -19.70 -7.98
C GLN A 52 14.45 -19.13 -6.86
N PRO A 53 14.00 -18.10 -6.15
CA PRO A 53 14.79 -17.48 -5.08
C PRO A 53 15.16 -18.51 -4.02
N THR A 54 16.38 -18.39 -3.48
CA THR A 54 16.78 -19.19 -2.31
C THR A 54 16.33 -18.51 -1.01
N HIS A 55 16.23 -17.16 -1.03
CA HIS A 55 15.80 -16.34 0.09
C HIS A 55 14.81 -15.30 -0.41
N LEU A 56 13.79 -15.02 0.38
CA LEU A 56 12.76 -14.05 0.02
C LEU A 56 12.14 -13.45 1.29
N ALA A 57 11.87 -12.15 1.26
CA ALA A 57 11.08 -11.47 2.28
C ALA A 57 10.15 -10.44 1.64
N VAL A 58 9.01 -10.21 2.26
CA VAL A 58 8.12 -9.10 1.98
C VAL A 58 8.33 -8.06 3.08
N VAL A 59 8.44 -6.79 2.70
CA VAL A 59 8.63 -5.69 3.65
C VAL A 59 7.46 -4.73 3.52
N LEU A 60 6.89 -4.32 4.63
CA LEU A 60 5.79 -3.35 4.68
C LEU A 60 6.16 -2.18 5.62
N ASP A 61 5.66 -1.01 5.27
CA ASP A 61 5.68 0.14 6.17
C ASP A 61 4.76 -0.07 7.37
N THR A 62 5.06 0.62 8.47
CA THR A 62 4.16 0.76 9.61
C THR A 62 3.57 2.18 9.63
N SER A 63 2.54 2.38 10.45
CA SER A 63 1.97 3.71 10.68
C SER A 63 2.78 4.57 11.66
N ALA A 64 3.86 4.02 12.23
CA ALA A 64 4.70 4.74 13.18
C ALA A 64 5.50 5.84 12.49
N PRO A 65 5.66 7.01 13.11
CA PRO A 65 6.51 8.06 12.57
C PRO A 65 7.97 7.61 12.52
N THR A 66 8.70 8.10 11.53
CA THR A 66 10.13 7.83 11.34
C THR A 66 10.98 9.04 11.76
N PRO A 67 12.30 8.89 11.96
CA PRO A 67 13.18 10.04 12.24
C PRO A 67 13.10 11.14 11.19
N ARG A 68 12.72 10.83 9.94
CA ARG A 68 12.49 11.85 8.90
C ARG A 68 11.35 12.79 9.27
N HIS A 69 10.27 12.30 9.90
CA HIS A 69 9.16 13.12 10.37
C HIS A 69 9.55 14.00 11.57
N GLU A 70 10.49 13.56 12.42
CA GLU A 70 10.99 14.37 13.53
C GLU A 70 11.83 15.55 13.03
N ILE A 71 12.64 15.31 11.98
CA ILE A 71 13.50 16.34 11.37
C ILE A 71 12.71 17.28 10.48
N PHE A 72 11.74 16.77 9.75
CA PHE A 72 10.91 17.52 8.81
C PHE A 72 9.44 17.04 8.91
N PRO A 73 8.61 17.69 9.76
CA PRO A 73 7.22 17.28 9.98
C PRO A 73 6.34 17.26 8.73
N GLU A 74 6.71 18.04 7.71
CA GLU A 74 6.02 18.08 6.43
C GLU A 74 6.41 16.92 5.50
N TYR A 75 7.35 16.04 5.89
CA TYR A 75 7.74 14.87 5.10
C TYR A 75 6.53 13.97 4.86
N LYS A 76 6.26 13.65 3.60
CA LYS A 76 5.10 12.86 3.14
C LYS A 76 3.72 13.42 3.51
N ALA A 77 3.63 14.65 4.06
CA ALA A 77 2.35 15.25 4.48
C ALA A 77 1.36 15.51 3.33
N GLN A 78 1.81 15.47 2.08
CA GLN A 78 0.97 15.64 0.89
C GLN A 78 0.43 14.32 0.32
N ARG A 79 0.84 13.18 0.88
CA ARG A 79 0.34 11.88 0.43
C ARG A 79 -1.14 11.79 0.77
N GLU A 80 -1.92 11.40 -0.23
CA GLU A 80 -3.34 11.07 -0.03
C GLU A 80 -3.47 9.91 0.97
N GLU A 81 -4.59 9.88 1.68
CA GLU A 81 -4.92 8.75 2.55
C GLU A 81 -4.93 7.46 1.73
N MET A 82 -4.51 6.39 2.39
CA MET A 82 -4.51 5.07 1.76
C MET A 82 -5.93 4.69 1.34
N PRO A 83 -6.17 4.28 0.08
CA PRO A 83 -7.45 3.76 -0.33
C PRO A 83 -7.93 2.63 0.59
N GLU A 84 -9.22 2.64 0.94
CA GLU A 84 -9.83 1.64 1.82
C GLU A 84 -9.56 0.20 1.36
N ASP A 85 -9.69 -0.06 0.06
CA ASP A 85 -9.39 -1.36 -0.56
C ASP A 85 -7.95 -1.84 -0.25
N LEU A 86 -6.97 -0.93 -0.19
CA LEU A 86 -5.59 -1.27 0.18
C LEU A 86 -5.45 -1.52 1.68
N SER A 87 -6.10 -0.71 2.50
CA SER A 87 -6.13 -0.91 3.95
C SER A 87 -6.71 -2.29 4.32
N LEU A 88 -7.76 -2.73 3.63
CA LEU A 88 -8.36 -4.06 3.77
C LEU A 88 -7.45 -5.19 3.22
N ALA A 89 -6.61 -4.88 2.25
CA ALA A 89 -5.69 -5.87 1.66
C ALA A 89 -4.50 -6.21 2.57
N ILE A 90 -3.99 -5.26 3.37
CA ILE A 90 -2.79 -5.45 4.21
C ILE A 90 -2.91 -6.67 5.15
N PRO A 91 -3.98 -6.84 5.95
CA PRO A 91 -4.13 -8.02 6.79
C PRO A 91 -4.16 -9.34 5.98
N GLN A 92 -4.66 -9.29 4.75
CA GLN A 92 -4.72 -10.46 3.88
C GLN A 92 -3.34 -10.82 3.32
N ILE A 93 -2.47 -9.81 3.07
CA ILE A 93 -1.06 -10.07 2.74
C ILE A 93 -0.34 -10.78 3.88
N HIS A 94 -0.59 -10.40 5.14
CA HIS A 94 -0.03 -11.12 6.29
C HIS A 94 -0.46 -12.60 6.29
N ARG A 95 -1.75 -12.88 6.06
CA ARG A 95 -2.27 -14.25 5.97
C ARG A 95 -1.64 -15.03 4.81
N LEU A 96 -1.52 -14.38 3.65
CA LEU A 96 -0.92 -14.98 2.46
C LEU A 96 0.55 -15.32 2.67
N CYS A 97 1.34 -14.38 3.19
CA CYS A 97 2.76 -14.61 3.49
C CYS A 97 2.93 -15.72 4.54
N ALA A 98 2.08 -15.75 5.58
CA ALA A 98 2.10 -16.83 6.56
C ALA A 98 1.81 -18.20 5.93
N ALA A 99 0.78 -18.33 5.07
CA ALA A 99 0.45 -19.56 4.37
C ALA A 99 1.55 -20.02 3.39
N MET A 100 2.29 -19.05 2.83
CA MET A 100 3.42 -19.33 1.95
C MET A 100 4.76 -19.53 2.69
N ASN A 101 4.77 -19.43 4.02
CA ASN A 101 5.97 -19.45 4.86
C ASN A 101 7.02 -18.39 4.43
N ILE A 102 6.56 -17.24 3.95
CA ILE A 102 7.40 -16.12 3.55
C ILE A 102 7.52 -15.13 4.71
N PRO A 103 8.74 -14.79 5.16
CA PRO A 103 8.94 -13.74 6.14
C PRO A 103 8.35 -12.41 5.69
N LEU A 104 7.48 -11.83 6.52
CA LEU A 104 6.96 -10.48 6.36
C LEU A 104 7.61 -9.61 7.45
N LEU A 105 8.31 -8.58 7.01
CA LEU A 105 9.11 -7.73 7.88
C LEU A 105 8.49 -6.34 7.99
N THR A 106 8.39 -5.86 9.20
CA THR A 106 8.00 -4.49 9.55
C THR A 106 8.83 -4.01 10.73
N ARG A 107 9.09 -2.72 10.83
CA ARG A 107 9.74 -2.16 12.01
C ARG A 107 9.31 -0.72 12.25
N ASP A 108 8.79 -0.43 13.43
CA ASP A 108 8.45 0.93 13.81
C ASP A 108 9.69 1.84 13.83
N GLY A 109 9.52 3.06 13.35
CA GLY A 109 10.60 4.04 13.22
C GLY A 109 11.43 3.89 11.94
N TYR A 110 11.14 2.92 11.07
CA TYR A 110 11.80 2.71 9.79
C TYR A 110 10.77 2.53 8.68
N GLU A 111 11.12 2.98 7.49
CA GLU A 111 10.35 2.73 6.29
C GLU A 111 10.73 1.38 5.69
N ALA A 112 9.84 0.82 4.85
CA ALA A 112 10.14 -0.43 4.14
C ALA A 112 11.45 -0.32 3.35
N ASP A 113 11.70 0.85 2.75
CA ASP A 113 12.90 1.15 1.98
C ASP A 113 14.18 1.00 2.82
N ASP A 114 14.15 1.48 4.07
CA ASP A 114 15.27 1.36 5.00
C ASP A 114 15.54 -0.10 5.36
N ILE A 115 14.49 -0.88 5.65
CA ILE A 115 14.63 -2.31 5.96
C ILE A 115 15.21 -3.07 4.76
N ILE A 116 14.73 -2.78 3.55
CA ILE A 116 15.26 -3.37 2.31
C ILE A 116 16.72 -2.94 2.11
N GLY A 117 17.04 -1.66 2.31
CA GLY A 117 18.40 -1.13 2.20
C GLY A 117 19.39 -1.79 3.16
N ILE A 118 18.98 -1.99 4.43
CA ILE A 118 19.78 -2.68 5.45
C ILE A 118 20.07 -4.13 5.02
N LEU A 119 19.05 -4.88 4.58
CA LEU A 119 19.20 -6.28 4.18
C LEU A 119 20.02 -6.41 2.88
N ALA A 120 19.79 -5.52 1.92
CA ALA A 120 20.56 -5.46 0.69
C ALA A 120 22.06 -5.18 0.99
N LYS A 121 22.33 -4.21 1.86
CA LYS A 121 23.71 -3.89 2.26
C LYS A 121 24.39 -5.03 3.02
N ARG A 122 23.66 -5.72 3.89
CA ARG A 122 24.18 -6.90 4.60
C ARG A 122 24.48 -8.08 3.69
N SER A 123 23.79 -8.20 2.57
CA SER A 123 24.02 -9.27 1.59
C SER A 123 25.30 -9.07 0.78
N GLU A 124 25.79 -7.84 0.67
CA GLU A 124 27.05 -7.53 0.02
C GLU A 124 28.24 -8.23 0.74
N GLY A 125 29.16 -8.75 -0.04
CA GLY A 125 30.30 -9.49 0.51
C GLY A 125 29.99 -10.89 1.03
N GLN A 126 28.72 -11.32 0.99
CA GLN A 126 28.24 -12.67 1.18
C GLN A 126 27.91 -13.28 -0.20
N ASP A 127 27.72 -14.59 -0.30
CA ASP A 127 27.44 -15.27 -1.58
C ASP A 127 25.97 -15.07 -2.02
N PHE A 128 25.51 -13.79 -2.11
CA PHE A 128 24.17 -13.41 -2.54
C PHE A 128 24.17 -12.55 -3.81
N GLU A 129 23.24 -12.86 -4.71
CA GLU A 129 22.70 -11.91 -5.69
C GLU A 129 21.36 -11.39 -5.14
N THR A 130 21.28 -10.10 -4.88
CA THR A 130 20.11 -9.48 -4.22
C THR A 130 19.28 -8.65 -5.18
N TYR A 131 17.99 -8.89 -5.18
CA TYR A 131 17.00 -8.22 -6.03
C TYR A 131 16.01 -7.46 -5.16
N MET A 132 16.05 -6.14 -5.21
CA MET A 132 15.06 -5.25 -4.59
C MET A 132 13.88 -5.12 -5.53
N VAL A 133 12.75 -5.71 -5.17
CA VAL A 133 11.54 -5.77 -6.03
C VAL A 133 10.69 -4.54 -5.78
N THR A 134 10.95 -3.49 -6.52
CA THR A 134 10.25 -2.20 -6.40
C THR A 134 10.23 -1.44 -7.73
N PRO A 135 9.19 -0.67 -8.04
CA PRO A 135 9.20 0.29 -9.13
C PRO A 135 9.89 1.61 -8.78
N ASP A 136 10.27 1.82 -7.51
CA ASP A 136 10.79 3.09 -7.03
C ASP A 136 12.22 3.34 -7.54
N LYS A 137 12.40 4.54 -8.10
CA LYS A 137 13.67 5.02 -8.67
C LYS A 137 14.73 5.32 -7.61
N ASP A 138 14.30 5.59 -6.37
CA ASP A 138 15.17 6.06 -5.30
C ASP A 138 16.08 4.92 -4.78
N PHE A 139 15.65 3.66 -4.96
CA PHE A 139 16.47 2.48 -4.73
C PHE A 139 17.72 2.42 -5.63
N GLY A 140 17.78 3.24 -6.67
CA GLY A 140 18.99 3.37 -7.49
C GLY A 140 20.25 3.66 -6.68
N GLN A 141 20.14 4.35 -5.55
CA GLN A 141 21.25 4.67 -4.64
C GLN A 141 21.89 3.43 -3.97
N LEU A 142 21.15 2.31 -3.91
CA LEU A 142 21.57 1.07 -3.25
C LEU A 142 22.16 0.04 -4.20
N VAL A 143 22.11 0.29 -5.52
CA VAL A 143 22.55 -0.68 -6.53
C VAL A 143 24.06 -0.84 -6.51
N SER A 144 24.51 -2.09 -6.55
CA SER A 144 25.94 -2.45 -6.60
C SER A 144 26.16 -3.63 -7.56
N ASP A 145 27.36 -4.18 -7.58
CA ASP A 145 27.68 -5.35 -8.43
C ASP A 145 26.85 -6.60 -8.07
N THR A 146 26.35 -6.68 -6.84
CA THR A 146 25.58 -7.83 -6.34
C THR A 146 24.15 -7.46 -5.90
N VAL A 147 23.80 -6.17 -5.92
CA VAL A 147 22.47 -5.66 -5.55
C VAL A 147 21.85 -4.96 -6.74
N MET A 148 20.68 -5.41 -7.16
CA MET A 148 19.98 -4.94 -8.36
C MET A 148 18.54 -4.57 -8.04
N ILE A 149 17.94 -3.67 -8.81
CA ILE A 149 16.50 -3.43 -8.79
C ILE A 149 15.84 -4.42 -9.74
N TYR A 150 14.84 -5.12 -9.23
CA TYR A 150 13.90 -5.91 -10.02
C TYR A 150 12.61 -5.10 -10.18
N LYS A 151 12.35 -4.66 -11.39
CA LYS A 151 11.14 -3.91 -11.72
C LYS A 151 10.18 -4.82 -12.48
N PRO A 152 9.07 -5.21 -11.84
CA PRO A 152 8.10 -6.07 -12.50
C PRO A 152 7.54 -5.42 -13.77
N GLY A 153 7.42 -6.18 -14.85
CA GLY A 153 6.88 -5.70 -16.11
C GLY A 153 5.45 -5.16 -16.00
N ARG A 154 5.03 -4.30 -16.92
CA ARG A 154 3.63 -3.81 -17.03
C ARG A 154 2.97 -4.53 -18.21
N GLN A 155 1.78 -5.10 -17.99
CA GLN A 155 0.87 -5.61 -19.04
C GLN A 155 1.59 -6.17 -20.29
N GLY A 156 2.27 -7.30 -20.14
CA GLY A 156 2.97 -7.96 -21.27
C GLY A 156 4.34 -7.40 -21.63
N SER A 157 4.87 -6.39 -20.89
CA SER A 157 6.28 -6.01 -20.98
C SER A 157 7.14 -6.94 -20.12
N ASP A 158 8.36 -7.19 -20.58
CA ASP A 158 9.34 -7.97 -19.84
C ASP A 158 9.71 -7.30 -18.51
N THR A 159 10.12 -8.12 -17.56
CA THR A 159 10.75 -7.67 -16.32
C THR A 159 12.04 -6.92 -16.64
N GLU A 160 12.26 -5.79 -15.99
CA GLU A 160 13.48 -4.99 -16.13
C GLU A 160 14.37 -5.20 -14.90
N ILE A 161 15.63 -5.56 -15.12
CA ILE A 161 16.66 -5.63 -14.09
C ILE A 161 17.60 -4.44 -14.26
N LEU A 162 17.71 -3.63 -13.21
CA LEU A 162 18.56 -2.46 -13.22
C LEU A 162 19.77 -2.69 -12.31
N GLY A 163 20.92 -2.92 -12.91
CA GLY A 163 22.22 -2.95 -12.25
C GLY A 163 22.92 -1.59 -12.34
N VAL A 164 24.19 -1.55 -11.96
CA VAL A 164 25.00 -0.32 -11.94
C VAL A 164 24.96 0.41 -13.28
N LYS A 165 25.13 -0.32 -14.38
CA LYS A 165 25.16 0.25 -15.73
C LYS A 165 23.83 0.93 -16.11
N GLU A 166 22.72 0.27 -15.84
CA GLU A 166 21.38 0.75 -16.17
C GLU A 166 21.02 1.97 -15.31
N VAL A 167 21.31 1.94 -14.01
CA VAL A 167 21.11 3.07 -13.10
C VAL A 167 21.96 4.27 -13.50
N CYS A 168 23.25 4.06 -13.73
CA CYS A 168 24.15 5.13 -14.15
C CYS A 168 23.72 5.74 -15.50
N ALA A 169 23.31 4.92 -16.46
CA ALA A 169 22.80 5.40 -17.74
C ALA A 169 21.49 6.19 -17.60
N ARG A 170 20.56 5.71 -16.76
CA ARG A 170 19.26 6.35 -16.52
C ARG A 170 19.40 7.74 -15.89
N TRP A 171 20.30 7.88 -14.93
CA TRP A 171 20.53 9.13 -14.21
C TRP A 171 21.62 10.01 -14.80
N GLY A 172 22.43 9.49 -15.75
CA GLY A 172 23.57 10.17 -16.34
C GLY A 172 24.69 10.41 -15.33
N ILE A 173 24.97 9.45 -14.48
CA ILE A 173 25.95 9.51 -13.38
C ILE A 173 27.04 8.45 -13.55
N GLU A 174 28.11 8.56 -12.77
CA GLU A 174 29.25 7.64 -12.81
C GLU A 174 29.09 6.46 -11.85
N ARG A 175 28.35 6.64 -10.76
CA ARG A 175 28.12 5.64 -9.71
C ARG A 175 26.75 5.81 -9.07
N PRO A 176 26.12 4.68 -8.67
CA PRO A 176 24.75 4.64 -8.13
C PRO A 176 24.52 5.56 -6.92
N GLU A 177 25.49 5.71 -6.04
CA GLU A 177 25.39 6.56 -4.84
C GLU A 177 25.08 8.03 -5.17
N GLN A 178 25.39 8.48 -6.39
CA GLN A 178 25.08 9.84 -6.83
C GLN A 178 23.58 10.07 -7.08
N VAL A 179 22.75 9.04 -7.05
CA VAL A 179 21.28 9.18 -7.15
C VAL A 179 20.76 10.07 -6.03
N VAL A 180 21.22 9.87 -4.80
CA VAL A 180 20.78 10.67 -3.66
C VAL A 180 21.21 12.14 -3.78
N ASP A 181 22.38 12.43 -4.36
CA ASP A 181 22.84 13.80 -4.63
C ASP A 181 21.89 14.51 -5.62
N ILE A 182 21.43 13.80 -6.66
CA ILE A 182 20.47 14.35 -7.63
C ILE A 182 19.13 14.61 -6.95
N LEU A 183 18.62 13.65 -6.16
CA LEU A 183 17.37 13.79 -5.41
C LEU A 183 17.44 14.96 -4.42
N ALA A 184 18.57 15.15 -3.75
CA ALA A 184 18.80 16.28 -2.85
C ALA A 184 18.69 17.64 -3.54
N LEU A 185 19.14 17.72 -4.80
CA LEU A 185 19.06 18.95 -5.57
C LEU A 185 17.69 19.20 -6.18
N MET A 186 17.08 18.18 -6.77
CA MET A 186 15.79 18.33 -7.46
C MET A 186 14.58 18.28 -6.52
N GLY A 187 14.73 17.63 -5.36
CA GLY A 187 13.63 17.31 -4.46
C GLY A 187 12.74 16.18 -4.99
N ASP A 188 11.74 15.81 -4.17
CA ASP A 188 10.67 14.92 -4.59
C ASP A 188 9.32 15.45 -4.11
N ALA A 189 8.42 15.70 -5.05
CA ALA A 189 7.10 16.25 -4.74
C ALA A 189 6.18 15.22 -4.08
N VAL A 190 6.38 13.91 -4.32
CA VAL A 190 5.57 12.84 -3.74
C VAL A 190 5.86 12.71 -2.24
N ASP A 191 7.14 12.85 -1.87
CA ASP A 191 7.60 12.73 -0.49
C ASP A 191 7.77 14.09 0.20
N ASN A 192 7.39 15.15 -0.50
CA ASN A 192 7.55 16.54 -0.04
C ASN A 192 9.00 16.89 0.30
N ILE A 193 9.96 16.30 -0.42
CA ILE A 193 11.39 16.65 -0.28
C ILE A 193 11.63 17.94 -1.03
N PRO A 194 12.11 19.01 -0.34
CA PRO A 194 12.05 20.37 -0.90
C PRO A 194 13.02 20.64 -2.06
N GLY A 195 14.19 20.00 -2.08
CA GLY A 195 15.23 20.29 -3.07
C GLY A 195 15.68 21.76 -3.11
N ILE A 196 16.35 22.14 -4.17
CA ILE A 196 16.67 23.55 -4.49
C ILE A 196 15.58 24.10 -5.42
N PRO A 197 14.84 25.16 -5.03
CA PRO A 197 13.73 25.68 -5.82
C PRO A 197 14.08 25.99 -7.28
N GLY A 198 13.36 25.33 -8.21
CA GLY A 198 13.54 25.46 -9.65
C GLY A 198 14.78 24.73 -10.20
N PHE A 199 15.30 23.73 -9.47
CA PHE A 199 16.15 22.71 -10.01
C PHE A 199 15.29 21.48 -10.33
N GLY A 200 15.36 21.01 -11.56
CA GLY A 200 14.76 19.75 -11.98
C GLY A 200 15.86 18.75 -12.30
N GLU A 201 15.46 17.53 -12.67
CA GLU A 201 16.37 16.40 -12.96
C GLU A 201 17.55 16.80 -13.87
N LYS A 202 17.28 17.46 -15.00
CA LYS A 202 18.34 17.88 -15.94
C LYS A 202 19.41 18.79 -15.31
N THR A 203 18.97 19.75 -14.49
CA THR A 203 19.90 20.69 -13.83
C THR A 203 20.69 19.96 -12.75
N ALA A 204 20.02 19.17 -11.91
CA ALA A 204 20.64 18.39 -10.86
C ALA A 204 21.69 17.41 -11.44
N THR A 205 21.31 16.61 -12.45
CA THR A 205 22.22 15.69 -13.14
C THR A 205 23.46 16.40 -13.68
N SER A 206 23.28 17.55 -14.39
CA SER A 206 24.41 18.29 -14.96
C SER A 206 25.38 18.81 -13.90
N LEU A 207 24.84 19.26 -12.74
CA LEU A 207 25.68 19.72 -11.64
C LEU A 207 26.42 18.56 -10.95
N ILE A 208 25.77 17.43 -10.76
CA ILE A 208 26.42 16.25 -10.15
C ILE A 208 27.46 15.66 -11.10
N GLN A 209 27.22 15.62 -12.41
CA GLN A 209 28.24 15.27 -13.40
C GLN A 209 29.48 16.17 -13.31
N GLN A 210 29.29 17.48 -13.11
CA GLN A 210 30.38 18.43 -13.06
C GLN A 210 31.16 18.40 -11.74
N TYR A 211 30.44 18.21 -10.61
CA TYR A 211 31.04 18.35 -9.27
C TYR A 211 31.16 17.03 -8.51
N GLY A 212 30.56 15.95 -8.98
CA GLY A 212 30.67 14.61 -8.43
C GLY A 212 29.76 14.32 -7.21
N SER A 213 29.44 15.33 -6.41
CA SER A 213 28.56 15.19 -5.23
C SER A 213 27.95 16.54 -4.81
N LEU A 214 26.89 16.49 -4.00
CA LEU A 214 26.27 17.68 -3.40
C LEU A 214 27.27 18.51 -2.58
N GLU A 215 28.03 17.91 -1.69
CA GLU A 215 28.97 18.63 -0.83
C GLU A 215 30.10 19.29 -1.67
N ASN A 216 30.58 18.60 -2.70
CA ASN A 216 31.58 19.20 -3.59
C ASN A 216 31.00 20.34 -4.45
N LEU A 217 29.73 20.23 -4.86
CA LEU A 217 29.02 21.34 -5.51
C LEU A 217 28.90 22.55 -4.56
N ILE A 218 28.50 22.33 -3.30
CA ILE A 218 28.37 23.39 -2.28
C ILE A 218 29.75 24.05 -2.05
N ALA A 219 30.79 23.28 -1.86
CA ALA A 219 32.15 23.80 -1.66
C ALA A 219 32.65 24.64 -2.85
N ASN A 220 32.15 24.39 -4.04
CA ASN A 220 32.52 25.09 -5.28
C ASN A 220 31.43 26.06 -5.77
N ALA A 221 30.40 26.37 -4.95
CA ALA A 221 29.28 27.22 -5.35
C ALA A 221 29.74 28.61 -5.88
N ALA A 222 30.85 29.13 -5.37
CA ALA A 222 31.44 30.39 -5.85
C ALA A 222 31.86 30.35 -7.33
N LYS A 223 32.14 29.18 -7.89
CA LYS A 223 32.49 28.96 -9.31
C LYS A 223 31.29 28.96 -10.24
N LEU A 224 30.11 28.78 -9.70
CA LEU A 224 28.86 28.83 -10.46
C LEU A 224 28.58 30.26 -10.94
N LYS A 225 27.76 30.39 -11.98
CA LYS A 225 27.43 31.70 -12.57
C LYS A 225 25.93 32.01 -12.44
N GLY A 226 25.62 33.32 -12.35
CA GLY A 226 24.26 33.83 -12.44
C GLY A 226 23.30 33.19 -11.40
N LYS A 227 22.08 32.87 -11.84
CA LYS A 227 21.02 32.37 -10.96
C LYS A 227 21.33 31.02 -10.31
N GLN A 228 22.16 30.16 -10.92
CA GLN A 228 22.53 28.87 -10.33
C GLN A 228 23.37 29.07 -9.07
N LYS A 229 24.38 29.97 -9.12
CA LYS A 229 25.18 30.33 -7.96
C LYS A 229 24.29 30.79 -6.81
N GLU A 230 23.45 31.80 -7.09
CA GLU A 230 22.56 32.39 -6.09
C GLU A 230 21.63 31.35 -5.44
N LYS A 231 21.05 30.43 -6.26
CA LYS A 231 20.16 29.39 -5.77
C LYS A 231 20.89 28.39 -4.89
N VAL A 232 22.09 27.94 -5.26
CA VAL A 232 22.87 26.99 -4.45
C VAL A 232 23.26 27.66 -3.14
N GLU A 233 23.87 28.86 -3.17
CA GLU A 233 24.33 29.55 -1.98
C GLU A 233 23.20 29.86 -0.97
N LYS A 234 21.98 30.19 -1.46
CA LYS A 234 20.82 30.47 -0.61
C LYS A 234 20.12 29.26 -0.04
N ASN A 235 20.35 28.08 -0.60
CA ASN A 235 19.58 26.86 -0.26
C ASN A 235 20.47 25.72 0.22
N VAL A 236 21.66 25.96 0.73
CA VAL A 236 22.60 24.93 1.21
C VAL A 236 21.94 24.03 2.25
N GLU A 237 21.35 24.61 3.28
CA GLU A 237 20.72 23.83 4.36
C GLU A 237 19.51 23.05 3.85
N LYS A 238 18.75 23.62 2.92
CA LYS A 238 17.62 22.91 2.29
C LYS A 238 18.09 21.72 1.45
N ALA A 239 19.18 21.86 0.72
CA ALA A 239 19.74 20.77 -0.06
C ALA A 239 20.30 19.65 0.83
N ARG A 240 20.95 20.00 1.96
CA ARG A 240 21.41 19.02 2.95
C ARG A 240 20.25 18.30 3.64
N LEU A 241 19.21 19.04 4.02
CA LEU A 241 17.97 18.42 4.52
C LEU A 241 17.40 17.44 3.51
N SER A 242 17.30 17.86 2.23
CA SER A 242 16.79 17.00 1.16
C SER A 242 17.66 15.77 0.94
N TYR A 243 18.98 15.90 1.05
CA TYR A 243 19.90 14.75 1.00
C TYR A 243 19.59 13.76 2.12
N HIS A 244 19.45 14.27 3.35
CA HIS A 244 19.12 13.42 4.49
C HIS A 244 17.76 12.71 4.33
N LEU A 245 16.72 13.43 3.86
CA LEU A 245 15.39 12.87 3.64
C LEU A 245 15.36 11.83 2.52
N ALA A 246 16.13 12.04 1.44
CA ALA A 246 16.20 11.13 0.29
C ALA A 246 17.12 9.93 0.51
N THR A 247 17.98 9.97 1.55
CA THR A 247 18.88 8.86 1.85
C THR A 247 18.12 7.70 2.44
N ILE A 248 18.21 6.52 1.82
CA ILE A 248 17.73 5.28 2.39
C ILE A 248 18.74 4.81 3.45
N MET A 249 18.29 4.65 4.68
CA MET A 249 19.14 4.19 5.78
C MET A 249 19.49 2.72 5.58
N HIS A 250 20.75 2.36 5.72
CA HIS A 250 21.23 0.98 5.54
C HIS A 250 22.16 0.50 6.66
N ASP A 251 22.31 1.28 7.73
CA ASP A 251 23.20 1.03 8.88
C ASP A 251 22.44 0.89 10.22
N ALA A 252 21.10 0.95 10.20
CA ALA A 252 20.30 0.82 11.40
C ALA A 252 20.28 -0.62 11.95
N PRO A 253 20.11 -0.81 13.28
CA PRO A 253 20.05 -2.13 13.89
C PRO A 253 18.75 -2.85 13.50
N LEU A 254 18.87 -3.94 12.78
CA LEU A 254 17.77 -4.83 12.40
C LEU A 254 18.13 -6.25 12.84
N GLU A 255 17.34 -6.83 13.74
CA GLU A 255 17.55 -8.19 14.27
C GLU A 255 16.95 -9.25 13.33
N VAL A 256 17.43 -9.28 12.09
CA VAL A 256 17.03 -10.26 11.07
C VAL A 256 18.30 -10.81 10.42
N GLU A 257 18.50 -12.11 10.53
CA GLU A 257 19.59 -12.81 9.84
C GLU A 257 19.14 -13.21 8.43
N LEU A 258 20.02 -13.04 7.44
CA LEU A 258 19.70 -13.35 6.04
C LEU A 258 19.27 -14.82 5.84
N GLU A 259 19.90 -15.74 6.55
CA GLU A 259 19.56 -17.17 6.51
C GLU A 259 18.14 -17.47 7.01
N SER A 260 17.58 -16.62 7.86
CA SER A 260 16.19 -16.76 8.32
C SER A 260 15.16 -16.50 7.22
N LEU A 261 15.59 -15.84 6.14
CA LEU A 261 14.78 -15.52 4.96
C LEU A 261 14.76 -16.67 3.93
N ALA A 262 15.38 -17.80 4.20
CA ALA A 262 15.41 -18.94 3.32
C ALA A 262 13.98 -19.37 2.94
N VAL A 263 13.76 -19.55 1.63
CA VAL A 263 12.46 -19.99 1.11
C VAL A 263 12.14 -21.37 1.63
N LYS A 264 10.94 -21.51 2.18
CA LYS A 264 10.39 -22.78 2.70
C LYS A 264 9.21 -23.21 1.83
N GLY A 265 8.80 -24.47 1.98
CA GLY A 265 7.55 -24.96 1.40
C GLY A 265 6.34 -24.22 1.99
N HIS A 266 5.29 -24.05 1.20
CA HIS A 266 4.04 -23.43 1.62
C HIS A 266 3.09 -24.43 2.29
N ASP A 267 2.12 -23.93 3.05
CA ASP A 267 1.03 -24.73 3.59
C ASP A 267 -0.11 -24.81 2.54
N ASP A 268 -0.22 -25.96 1.88
CA ASP A 268 -1.19 -26.17 0.80
C ASP A 268 -2.63 -25.94 1.23
N GLU A 269 -3.01 -26.40 2.43
CA GLU A 269 -4.39 -26.32 2.90
C GLU A 269 -4.77 -24.88 3.27
N LEU A 270 -3.90 -24.19 3.98
CA LEU A 270 -4.11 -22.77 4.29
C LEU A 270 -4.16 -21.93 3.00
N LEU A 271 -3.27 -22.19 2.06
CA LEU A 271 -3.18 -21.42 0.83
C LEU A 271 -4.37 -21.70 -0.10
N LYS A 272 -4.81 -22.94 -0.23
CA LYS A 272 -6.05 -23.29 -0.93
C LYS A 272 -7.27 -22.63 -0.30
N GLY A 273 -7.34 -22.59 1.04
CA GLY A 273 -8.38 -21.89 1.78
C GLY A 273 -8.43 -20.40 1.42
N LEU A 274 -7.29 -19.70 1.46
CA LEU A 274 -7.18 -18.29 1.09
C LEU A 274 -7.55 -18.05 -0.37
N PHE A 275 -7.07 -18.88 -1.31
CA PHE A 275 -7.39 -18.73 -2.71
C PHE A 275 -8.87 -19.00 -3.01
N THR A 276 -9.51 -19.86 -2.21
CA THR A 276 -10.96 -20.05 -2.26
C THR A 276 -11.70 -18.83 -1.73
N GLU A 277 -11.29 -18.29 -0.59
CA GLU A 277 -11.86 -17.08 0.03
C GLU A 277 -11.75 -15.86 -0.91
N PHE A 278 -10.59 -15.69 -1.56
CA PHE A 278 -10.37 -14.57 -2.49
C PHE A 278 -10.85 -14.84 -3.91
N GLU A 279 -11.43 -16.01 -4.18
CA GLU A 279 -11.89 -16.47 -5.50
C GLU A 279 -10.78 -16.43 -6.57
N PHE A 280 -9.54 -16.76 -6.20
CA PHE A 280 -8.37 -16.76 -7.07
C PHE A 280 -8.28 -18.01 -7.96
N ASN A 281 -9.27 -18.21 -8.83
CA ASN A 281 -9.35 -19.39 -9.70
C ASN A 281 -8.12 -19.57 -10.61
N ALA A 282 -7.65 -18.50 -11.26
CA ALA A 282 -6.53 -18.59 -12.19
C ALA A 282 -5.21 -18.88 -11.45
N LEU A 283 -4.95 -18.20 -10.34
CA LEU A 283 -3.74 -18.41 -9.52
C LEU A 283 -3.79 -19.80 -8.85
N GLY A 284 -4.97 -20.22 -8.39
CA GLY A 284 -5.15 -21.53 -7.78
C GLY A 284 -4.88 -22.67 -8.77
N ARG A 285 -5.39 -22.58 -10.00
CA ARG A 285 -5.07 -23.57 -11.04
C ARG A 285 -3.59 -23.58 -11.40
N ARG A 286 -2.97 -22.44 -11.45
CA ARG A 286 -1.52 -22.33 -11.72
C ARG A 286 -0.67 -23.00 -10.64
N MET A 287 -1.14 -23.02 -9.38
CA MET A 287 -0.43 -23.57 -8.23
C MET A 287 -0.78 -25.02 -7.92
N PHE A 288 -2.07 -25.35 -7.96
CA PHE A 288 -2.62 -26.63 -7.49
C PHE A 288 -3.15 -27.52 -8.61
N GLY A 289 -3.06 -27.07 -9.86
CA GLY A 289 -3.55 -27.82 -11.04
C GLY A 289 -4.99 -27.45 -11.42
N ASP A 290 -5.42 -27.97 -12.58
CA ASP A 290 -6.68 -27.60 -13.24
C ASP A 290 -7.94 -27.95 -12.43
N GLU A 291 -7.83 -28.90 -11.51
CA GLU A 291 -8.94 -29.31 -10.62
C GLU A 291 -9.28 -28.26 -9.55
N PHE A 292 -8.41 -27.27 -9.32
CA PHE A 292 -8.67 -26.25 -8.32
C PHE A 292 -9.84 -25.36 -8.74
N LYS A 293 -10.81 -25.22 -7.85
CA LYS A 293 -11.99 -24.36 -8.01
C LYS A 293 -12.22 -23.55 -6.75
N ALA A 294 -12.10 -22.23 -6.87
CA ALA A 294 -12.45 -21.28 -5.83
C ALA A 294 -13.85 -20.71 -6.09
N GLY A 295 -14.82 -20.95 -5.20
CA GLY A 295 -16.13 -20.31 -5.15
C GLY A 295 -16.98 -20.33 -6.43
N ARG A 296 -18.27 -19.95 -6.30
CA ARG A 296 -19.26 -19.96 -7.38
C ARG A 296 -19.42 -18.64 -8.14
N GLY A 297 -18.86 -17.53 -7.66
CA GLY A 297 -19.23 -16.20 -8.10
C GLY A 297 -18.97 -15.86 -9.58
N ARG A 298 -17.90 -16.37 -10.17
CA ARG A 298 -17.58 -16.12 -11.60
C ARG A 298 -18.09 -17.21 -12.55
N GLN A 299 -18.50 -18.37 -12.06
CA GLN A 299 -19.01 -19.44 -12.92
C GLN A 299 -20.41 -19.16 -13.46
N LEU A 300 -21.27 -18.49 -12.69
CA LEU A 300 -22.64 -18.17 -13.14
C LEU A 300 -22.68 -17.19 -14.34
N ALA A 301 -21.69 -16.31 -14.49
CA ALA A 301 -21.59 -15.43 -15.65
C ALA A 301 -21.07 -16.16 -16.91
N LYS A 302 -20.20 -17.18 -16.73
CA LYS A 302 -19.65 -17.97 -17.86
C LYS A 302 -20.55 -19.12 -18.32
N ASP A 303 -21.36 -19.68 -17.45
CA ASP A 303 -22.31 -20.74 -17.82
C ASP A 303 -23.47 -20.19 -18.70
N GLN A 304 -23.65 -18.86 -18.71
CA GLN A 304 -24.56 -18.18 -19.65
C GLN A 304 -23.92 -17.85 -21.00
N GLU A 305 -22.58 -17.83 -21.11
CA GLU A 305 -21.84 -17.52 -22.35
C GLU A 305 -21.19 -18.74 -23.03
N ALA A 306 -21.23 -19.93 -22.44
CA ALA A 306 -20.58 -21.12 -22.98
C ALA A 306 -21.39 -21.76 -24.11
N ALA A 307 -21.55 -21.05 -25.25
CA ALA A 307 -21.97 -21.62 -26.52
C ALA A 307 -20.88 -21.57 -27.61
N THR A 308 -19.64 -21.12 -27.33
CA THR A 308 -18.52 -21.19 -28.30
C THR A 308 -17.18 -21.39 -27.59
N PRO A 309 -16.37 -22.40 -27.96
CA PRO A 309 -15.03 -22.56 -27.38
C PRO A 309 -14.07 -21.51 -28.00
N GLN A 310 -13.58 -20.60 -27.18
CA GLN A 310 -12.43 -19.79 -27.55
C GLN A 310 -11.16 -20.33 -26.84
N PRO A 311 -10.01 -20.33 -27.52
CA PRO A 311 -8.75 -20.78 -26.93
C PRO A 311 -8.33 -19.88 -25.77
N ALA A 312 -7.65 -20.47 -24.77
CA ALA A 312 -7.10 -19.77 -23.62
C ALA A 312 -6.18 -18.65 -24.08
N GLY A 313 -6.74 -17.47 -24.19
CA GLY A 313 -6.02 -16.25 -24.49
C GLY A 313 -5.30 -15.74 -23.24
N ASP A 314 -4.07 -15.37 -23.48
CA ASP A 314 -3.17 -14.69 -22.54
C ASP A 314 -3.92 -13.59 -21.78
N LEU A 315 -3.84 -13.57 -20.44
CA LEU A 315 -4.55 -12.63 -19.57
C LEU A 315 -4.17 -11.14 -19.84
N PHE A 316 -3.24 -10.90 -20.75
CA PHE A 316 -2.71 -9.60 -21.13
C PHE A 316 -3.01 -9.17 -22.57
N SER A 317 -3.68 -9.98 -23.39
CA SER A 317 -4.13 -9.56 -24.72
C SER A 317 -5.57 -9.05 -24.65
N MET A 318 -5.79 -7.87 -24.12
CA MET A 318 -7.00 -7.10 -24.36
C MET A 318 -6.84 -6.33 -25.68
N GLY A 319 -7.06 -7.04 -26.80
CA GLY A 319 -7.43 -6.40 -28.03
C GLY A 319 -8.76 -5.66 -27.86
N GLU A 320 -8.89 -4.52 -28.54
CA GLU A 320 -10.06 -3.66 -28.55
C GLU A 320 -11.35 -4.49 -28.73
N THR A 321 -12.06 -4.71 -27.64
CA THR A 321 -13.47 -5.09 -27.69
C THR A 321 -14.29 -3.84 -27.41
N THR A 322 -15.16 -3.49 -28.33
CA THR A 322 -16.23 -2.53 -28.15
C THR A 322 -16.85 -2.65 -26.76
N PRO A 323 -17.04 -1.56 -26.04
CA PRO A 323 -17.59 -1.62 -24.69
C PRO A 323 -19.03 -2.12 -24.77
N GLU A 324 -19.30 -3.29 -24.18
CA GLU A 324 -20.65 -3.59 -23.74
C GLU A 324 -21.11 -2.50 -22.75
N PRO A 325 -22.38 -2.11 -22.75
CA PRO A 325 -22.85 -1.07 -21.86
C PRO A 325 -22.60 -1.48 -20.42
N SER A 326 -21.58 -0.88 -19.79
CA SER A 326 -21.38 -0.94 -18.36
C SER A 326 -22.74 -0.64 -17.72
N ARG A 327 -23.18 -1.49 -16.80
CA ARG A 327 -24.29 -1.14 -15.90
C ARG A 327 -23.92 0.20 -15.30
N ALA A 328 -24.48 1.27 -15.86
CA ALA A 328 -24.20 2.62 -15.44
C ALA A 328 -24.44 2.67 -13.94
N LEU A 329 -23.41 3.04 -13.17
CA LEU A 329 -23.59 3.34 -11.75
C LEU A 329 -24.72 4.36 -11.69
N ARG A 330 -25.84 3.98 -11.08
CA ARG A 330 -26.95 4.91 -10.90
C ARG A 330 -26.44 6.05 -10.04
N SER A 331 -26.68 7.26 -10.49
CA SER A 331 -26.40 8.42 -9.66
C SER A 331 -27.25 8.38 -8.39
N LEU A 332 -26.83 9.09 -7.35
CA LEU A 332 -27.62 9.22 -6.12
C LEU A 332 -29.04 9.70 -6.42
N ALA A 333 -29.21 10.59 -7.42
CA ALA A 333 -30.50 11.08 -7.87
C ALA A 333 -31.42 10.01 -8.49
N GLU A 334 -30.84 8.94 -9.04
CA GLU A 334 -31.56 7.84 -9.71
C GLU A 334 -31.81 6.64 -8.80
N THR A 335 -31.21 6.64 -7.60
CA THR A 335 -31.36 5.56 -6.62
C THR A 335 -32.42 5.96 -5.59
N PRO A 336 -33.52 5.20 -5.42
CA PRO A 336 -34.48 5.49 -4.37
C PRO A 336 -33.78 5.49 -3.00
N HIS A 337 -33.83 6.61 -2.31
CA HIS A 337 -33.23 6.75 -0.99
C HIS A 337 -34.07 7.67 -0.11
N VAL A 338 -33.98 7.46 1.21
CA VAL A 338 -34.61 8.27 2.25
C VAL A 338 -33.58 8.64 3.29
N TYR A 339 -33.28 9.94 3.40
CA TYR A 339 -32.42 10.45 4.46
C TYR A 339 -33.23 11.22 5.47
N ARG A 340 -33.01 10.93 6.77
CA ARG A 340 -33.69 11.58 7.89
C ARG A 340 -32.68 12.29 8.77
N LEU A 341 -32.93 13.58 9.00
CA LEU A 341 -32.18 14.37 9.96
C LEU A 341 -32.85 14.31 11.31
N VAL A 342 -32.16 13.75 12.30
CA VAL A 342 -32.62 13.54 13.68
C VAL A 342 -32.10 14.70 14.54
N ARG A 343 -33.00 15.56 15.03
CA ARG A 343 -32.66 16.80 15.74
C ARG A 343 -33.10 16.83 17.18
N THR A 344 -34.27 16.24 17.48
CA THR A 344 -34.85 16.32 18.82
C THR A 344 -34.48 15.12 19.67
N ALA A 345 -34.64 15.26 20.97
CA ALA A 345 -34.40 14.17 21.92
C ALA A 345 -35.38 13.00 21.71
N GLU A 346 -36.62 13.29 21.32
CA GLU A 346 -37.66 12.28 21.04
C GLU A 346 -37.28 11.48 19.78
N GLU A 347 -36.80 12.16 18.71
CA GLU A 347 -36.37 11.51 17.50
C GLU A 347 -35.11 10.63 17.74
N ARG A 348 -34.16 11.11 18.56
CA ARG A 348 -32.98 10.32 18.95
C ARG A 348 -33.36 9.09 19.76
N ALA A 349 -34.28 9.27 20.76
CA ALA A 349 -34.74 8.16 21.58
C ALA A 349 -35.43 7.07 20.74
N ALA A 350 -36.24 7.45 19.75
CA ALA A 350 -36.90 6.53 18.83
C ALA A 350 -35.88 5.76 17.99
N MET A 351 -34.88 6.44 17.44
CA MET A 351 -33.80 5.84 16.66
C MET A 351 -32.93 4.90 17.51
N ILE A 352 -32.55 5.31 18.72
CA ILE A 352 -31.78 4.50 19.66
C ILE A 352 -32.52 3.21 20.02
N ALA A 353 -33.83 3.31 20.28
CA ALA A 353 -34.67 2.16 20.59
C ALA A 353 -34.73 1.13 19.43
N GLU A 354 -34.60 1.58 18.19
CA GLU A 354 -34.50 0.72 17.02
C GLU A 354 -33.10 0.11 16.91
N LEU A 355 -32.04 0.93 16.98
CA LEU A 355 -30.64 0.50 16.87
C LEU A 355 -30.27 -0.59 17.89
N VAL A 356 -30.72 -0.47 19.13
CA VAL A 356 -30.41 -1.45 20.20
C VAL A 356 -31.01 -2.83 19.91
N ARG A 357 -32.04 -2.93 19.07
CA ARG A 357 -32.68 -4.20 18.69
C ARG A 357 -32.03 -4.88 17.50
N LEU A 358 -31.16 -4.17 16.77
CA LEU A 358 -30.52 -4.68 15.56
C LEU A 358 -29.31 -5.53 15.90
N THR A 359 -29.07 -6.53 15.06
CA THR A 359 -27.86 -7.36 15.13
C THR A 359 -26.66 -6.72 14.40
N SER A 360 -26.94 -5.78 13.48
CA SER A 360 -25.90 -5.05 12.73
C SER A 360 -26.46 -3.74 12.18
N PHE A 361 -25.62 -2.73 12.14
CA PHE A 361 -25.88 -1.43 11.49
C PHE A 361 -24.54 -0.80 11.11
N CYS A 362 -24.57 0.12 10.14
CA CYS A 362 -23.43 0.97 9.80
C CYS A 362 -23.56 2.30 10.54
N PHE A 363 -22.43 2.87 10.94
CA PHE A 363 -22.38 4.27 11.41
C PHE A 363 -21.10 4.95 10.96
N ASP A 364 -21.17 6.27 10.88
CA ASP A 364 -20.05 7.15 10.56
C ASP A 364 -20.09 8.41 11.41
N LEU A 365 -18.93 8.99 11.73
CA LEU A 365 -18.77 10.15 12.60
C LEU A 365 -18.34 11.37 11.80
N GLU A 366 -19.13 12.44 11.87
CA GLU A 366 -18.74 13.75 11.36
C GLU A 366 -18.18 14.61 12.50
N THR A 367 -16.98 15.14 12.31
CA THR A 367 -16.26 15.88 13.33
C THR A 367 -15.70 17.20 12.80
N THR A 368 -15.36 18.13 13.71
CA THR A 368 -14.81 19.44 13.34
C THR A 368 -13.34 19.42 12.94
N SER A 369 -12.60 18.37 13.29
CA SER A 369 -11.17 18.21 13.02
C SER A 369 -10.81 16.73 13.00
N LEU A 370 -9.75 16.38 12.27
CA LEU A 370 -9.13 15.05 12.28
C LEU A 370 -8.24 14.82 13.51
N ASP A 371 -7.82 15.87 14.23
CA ASP A 371 -7.07 15.72 15.49
C ASP A 371 -8.01 15.32 16.64
N PRO A 372 -7.90 14.09 17.17
CA PRO A 372 -8.77 13.60 18.23
C PRO A 372 -8.65 14.38 19.55
N ARG A 373 -7.60 15.18 19.72
CA ARG A 373 -7.35 16.01 20.92
C ARG A 373 -8.08 17.35 20.86
N ASP A 374 -8.39 17.82 19.65
CA ASP A 374 -9.07 19.11 19.41
C ASP A 374 -10.22 18.98 18.43
N THR A 375 -11.04 17.93 18.60
CA THR A 375 -12.20 17.68 17.76
C THR A 375 -13.49 17.69 18.56
N GLN A 376 -14.60 18.01 17.89
CA GLN A 376 -15.96 17.91 18.41
C GLN A 376 -16.82 17.14 17.41
N ILE A 377 -17.71 16.30 17.91
CA ILE A 377 -18.67 15.59 17.09
C ILE A 377 -19.70 16.57 16.55
N VAL A 378 -19.85 16.63 15.23
CA VAL A 378 -20.88 17.39 14.52
C VAL A 378 -22.15 16.56 14.40
N GLY A 379 -22.01 15.26 14.18
CA GLY A 379 -23.11 14.32 14.08
C GLY A 379 -22.66 12.89 13.90
N ILE A 380 -23.62 11.97 13.98
CA ILE A 380 -23.42 10.54 13.69
C ILE A 380 -24.43 10.14 12.63
N ALA A 381 -23.93 9.60 11.52
CA ALA A 381 -24.75 8.95 10.51
C ALA A 381 -24.98 7.48 10.88
N PHE A 382 -26.17 6.98 10.64
CA PHE A 382 -26.54 5.57 10.83
C PHE A 382 -27.28 5.05 9.61
N SER A 383 -27.04 3.79 9.27
CA SER A 383 -27.82 3.05 8.27
C SER A 383 -27.91 1.57 8.66
N TRP A 384 -29.09 0.99 8.58
CA TRP A 384 -29.36 -0.43 8.83
C TRP A 384 -30.28 -1.05 7.79
N LYS A 385 -30.64 -0.26 6.78
CA LYS A 385 -31.45 -0.72 5.67
C LYS A 385 -30.99 -0.03 4.38
N ALA A 386 -30.88 -0.80 3.31
CA ALA A 386 -30.45 -0.30 2.01
C ALA A 386 -31.36 0.86 1.53
N GLY A 387 -30.76 1.98 1.14
CA GLY A 387 -31.46 3.20 0.71
C GLY A 387 -32.04 4.05 1.85
N GLU A 388 -31.83 3.71 3.11
CA GLU A 388 -32.25 4.54 4.26
C GLU A 388 -31.02 4.99 5.06
N GLY A 389 -30.97 6.28 5.40
CA GLY A 389 -29.92 6.87 6.23
C GLY A 389 -30.50 7.85 7.24
N TYR A 390 -29.92 7.89 8.42
CA TYR A 390 -30.30 8.75 9.54
C TYR A 390 -29.07 9.53 9.99
N PHE A 391 -29.21 10.85 10.20
CA PHE A 391 -28.14 11.68 10.71
C PHE A 391 -28.55 12.34 12.02
N ALA A 392 -27.94 11.93 13.12
CA ALA A 392 -28.14 12.54 14.43
C ALA A 392 -27.23 13.76 14.57
N LEU A 393 -27.82 14.96 14.56
CA LEU A 393 -27.09 16.21 14.70
C LEU A 393 -26.76 16.49 16.18
N PHE A 394 -25.51 16.89 16.44
CA PHE A 394 -25.01 17.21 17.76
C PHE A 394 -24.99 18.73 18.00
N PRO A 395 -25.24 19.18 19.26
CA PRO A 395 -25.07 20.57 19.63
C PRO A 395 -23.64 21.06 19.48
N ARG A 396 -23.48 22.37 19.24
CA ARG A 396 -22.15 22.99 19.18
C ARG A 396 -21.51 23.17 20.57
N ASP A 397 -22.29 23.25 21.60
CA ASP A 397 -21.78 23.29 22.97
C ASP A 397 -21.22 21.93 23.37
N LYS A 398 -20.01 21.93 23.90
CA LYS A 398 -19.25 20.70 24.21
C LYS A 398 -19.90 19.89 25.35
N ALA A 399 -20.54 20.55 26.32
CA ALA A 399 -21.21 19.87 27.43
C ALA A 399 -22.53 19.24 26.98
N GLU A 400 -23.29 19.95 26.14
CA GLU A 400 -24.54 19.44 25.54
C GLU A 400 -24.22 18.30 24.55
N ALA A 401 -23.20 18.42 23.72
CA ALA A 401 -22.77 17.37 22.81
C ALA A 401 -22.37 16.08 23.56
N LYS A 402 -21.69 16.22 24.69
CA LYS A 402 -21.34 15.09 25.55
C LYS A 402 -22.61 14.43 26.16
N ALA A 403 -23.58 15.21 26.55
CA ALA A 403 -24.86 14.67 27.06
C ALA A 403 -25.60 13.88 25.97
N VAL A 404 -25.65 14.41 24.74
CA VAL A 404 -26.23 13.70 23.60
C VAL A 404 -25.46 12.41 23.29
N LEU A 405 -24.13 12.42 23.34
CA LEU A 405 -23.31 11.22 23.11
C LEU A 405 -23.62 10.12 24.15
N GLU A 406 -23.86 10.49 25.38
CA GLU A 406 -24.25 9.52 26.43
C GLU A 406 -25.60 8.83 26.15
N GLU A 407 -26.52 9.47 25.43
CA GLU A 407 -27.78 8.83 25.01
C GLU A 407 -27.50 7.59 24.12
N PHE A 408 -26.43 7.61 23.32
CA PHE A 408 -26.03 6.51 22.43
C PHE A 408 -25.18 5.43 23.11
N ARG A 409 -24.80 5.59 24.38
CA ARG A 409 -23.97 4.61 25.10
C ARG A 409 -24.53 3.19 24.97
N GLY A 410 -25.83 3.00 25.14
CA GLY A 410 -26.48 1.70 25.03
C GLY A 410 -26.37 1.03 23.65
N VAL A 411 -26.30 1.83 22.59
CA VAL A 411 -26.14 1.33 21.22
C VAL A 411 -24.75 0.69 21.03
N PHE A 412 -23.70 1.28 21.60
CA PHE A 412 -22.31 0.84 21.42
C PHE A 412 -21.83 -0.13 22.50
N THR A 413 -22.53 -0.23 23.64
CA THR A 413 -22.12 -1.10 24.76
C THR A 413 -22.98 -2.35 24.91
N ASN A 414 -24.10 -2.45 24.18
CA ASN A 414 -25.01 -3.58 24.29
C ASN A 414 -24.41 -4.80 23.58
N SER A 415 -23.73 -5.68 24.33
CA SER A 415 -23.30 -6.98 23.85
C SER A 415 -24.50 -7.94 23.83
N ALA A 416 -25.27 -7.94 22.74
CA ALA A 416 -26.09 -9.08 22.40
C ALA A 416 -25.19 -10.30 22.23
N PRO A 417 -25.52 -11.51 22.75
CA PRO A 417 -24.68 -12.68 22.58
C PRO A 417 -24.59 -12.98 21.08
N ALA A 418 -23.35 -12.97 20.56
CA ALA A 418 -23.07 -13.42 19.20
C ALA A 418 -23.61 -14.84 19.00
N PRO A 419 -24.24 -15.17 17.86
CA PRO A 419 -24.55 -16.53 17.54
C PRO A 419 -23.26 -17.34 17.53
N HIS A 420 -23.28 -18.49 18.19
CA HIS A 420 -22.15 -19.40 18.36
C HIS A 420 -21.47 -19.72 17.03
N LEU A 421 -20.34 -19.10 16.76
CA LEU A 421 -19.31 -19.64 15.91
C LEU A 421 -18.30 -20.28 16.86
N THR A 422 -18.27 -21.60 16.89
CA THR A 422 -17.29 -22.39 17.61
C THR A 422 -15.91 -22.10 17.04
N SER A 423 -15.09 -21.40 17.82
CA SER A 423 -13.66 -21.20 17.57
C SER A 423 -12.90 -21.77 18.75
N PRO A 424 -11.75 -22.46 18.54
CA PRO A 424 -10.96 -22.98 19.65
C PRO A 424 -10.23 -21.87 20.38
N GLN A 425 -10.10 -22.12 21.65
CA GLN A 425 -9.61 -21.27 22.75
C GLN A 425 -8.31 -20.50 22.49
N GLY A 426 -8.27 -19.25 22.93
CA GLY A 426 -7.06 -18.59 23.37
C GLY A 426 -7.00 -17.09 23.06
N GLY A 427 -7.14 -16.22 24.07
CA GLY A 427 -6.64 -14.86 24.06
C GLY A 427 -7.71 -13.76 24.07
N GLU A 428 -7.82 -13.09 25.20
CA GLU A 428 -8.70 -11.94 25.43
C GLU A 428 -8.29 -10.73 24.57
N GLY A 429 -9.18 -10.28 23.73
CA GLY A 429 -9.09 -9.02 22.98
C GLY A 429 -10.44 -8.75 22.35
N ARG A 430 -11.21 -7.84 22.96
CA ARG A 430 -12.51 -7.43 22.42
C ARG A 430 -12.27 -6.55 21.18
N SER A 431 -12.47 -7.08 20.00
CA SER A 431 -12.57 -6.27 18.79
C SER A 431 -14.03 -6.01 18.46
N PHE A 432 -14.39 -4.75 18.34
CA PHE A 432 -15.65 -4.34 17.77
C PHE A 432 -15.61 -4.55 16.27
N GLY A 433 -16.39 -5.49 15.75
CA GLY A 433 -16.53 -5.70 14.30
C GLY A 433 -17.52 -4.70 13.72
N VAL A 434 -17.02 -3.68 13.06
CA VAL A 434 -17.80 -2.84 12.16
C VAL A 434 -17.78 -3.54 10.79
N ARG A 435 -18.94 -3.93 10.29
CA ARG A 435 -19.11 -4.30 8.88
C ARG A 435 -19.93 -3.21 8.21
N CYS A 436 -19.29 -2.44 7.36
CA CYS A 436 -19.99 -1.64 6.34
C CYS A 436 -20.27 -2.47 5.10
#